data_6c19fc71dbdd9bcb5303e8c06657247c
#
_entry.id   6c19fc71dbdd9bcb5303e8c06657247c
#
_cell.length_a   1.000
_cell.length_b   1.000
_cell.length_c   1.000
_cell.angle_alpha   90.00
_cell.angle_beta   90.00
_cell.angle_gamma   90.00
#
_symmetry.space_group_name_H-M   'P 1'
#
loop_
_entity.id
_entity.type
_entity.pdbx_description
1 polymer ?
#
loop_
_entity_poly.entity_id
_entity_poly.type
_entity_poly.pdbx_seq_one_letter_code
_entity_poly.pdbx_strand_id
1 'polypeptide(L)'
;PKILLMDEPTSALDPISTGKIEDLCETLCENTTIVIVTHNMQQAARISHKTGFFLLGELVEYSDTDEMFSSPKDPRAERYITGRFG
;
A
#
# COMPACT_ATOMS: atom_id res chain seq x y z
N PRO A 1 -13.28 -11.31 13.79
CA PRO A 1 -12.27 -10.81 12.88
C PRO A 1 -11.28 -9.89 13.59
N LYS A 2 -10.02 -9.98 13.18
CA LYS A 2 -8.97 -9.17 13.76
C LYS A 2 -8.50 -8.14 12.76
N ILE A 3 -8.06 -7.00 13.28
CA ILE A 3 -7.48 -5.94 12.46
C ILE A 3 -6.09 -5.64 12.99
N LEU A 4 -5.10 -5.67 12.11
CA LEU A 4 -3.72 -5.34 12.45
C LEU A 4 -3.34 -4.07 11.71
N LEU A 5 -2.89 -3.07 12.45
CA LEU A 5 -2.42 -1.80 11.87
C LEU A 5 -0.90 -1.76 11.92
N MET A 6 -0.28 -1.52 10.78
CA MET A 6 1.17 -1.40 10.66
C MET A 6 1.53 -0.06 10.02
N ASP A 7 2.45 0.67 10.64
CA ASP A 7 2.87 1.98 10.15
C ASP A 7 4.32 1.90 9.71
N GLU A 8 4.55 2.04 8.41
CA GLU A 8 5.87 1.96 7.79
C GLU A 8 6.64 0.72 8.27
N PRO A 9 6.05 -0.49 8.13
CA PRO A 9 6.59 -1.68 8.82
C PRO A 9 7.98 -2.11 8.35
N THR A 10 8.39 -1.69 7.15
CA THR A 10 9.67 -2.13 6.59
C THR A 10 10.64 -0.99 6.32
N SER A 11 10.35 0.21 6.81
CA SER A 11 11.12 1.41 6.45
C SER A 11 12.60 1.34 6.86
N ALA A 12 12.92 0.58 7.91
CA ALA A 12 14.29 0.46 8.41
C ALA A 12 14.93 -0.89 8.07
N LEU A 13 14.28 -1.69 7.21
CA LEU A 13 14.75 -3.03 6.91
C LEU A 13 15.44 -3.12 5.56
N ASP A 14 16.35 -4.09 5.46
CA ASP A 14 16.98 -4.43 4.18
C ASP A 14 15.98 -5.17 3.26
N PRO A 15 16.29 -5.35 1.96
CA PRO A 15 15.37 -6.01 1.04
C PRO A 15 14.97 -7.43 1.42
N ILE A 16 15.90 -8.21 2.01
CA ILE A 16 15.59 -9.58 2.39
C ILE A 16 14.62 -9.63 3.56
N SER A 17 14.87 -8.81 4.58
CA SER A 17 13.98 -8.73 5.75
C SER A 17 12.63 -8.15 5.35
N THR A 18 12.60 -7.17 4.46
CA THR A 18 11.37 -6.61 3.92
C THR A 18 10.53 -7.70 3.26
N GLY A 19 11.15 -8.54 2.43
CA GLY A 19 10.47 -9.66 1.78
C GLY A 19 9.85 -10.62 2.76
N LYS A 20 10.54 -10.90 3.87
CA LYS A 20 10.01 -11.79 4.90
C LYS A 20 8.78 -11.21 5.59
N ILE A 21 8.78 -9.89 5.85
CA ILE A 21 7.62 -9.23 6.45
C ILE A 21 6.45 -9.23 5.48
N GLU A 22 6.71 -8.99 4.19
CA GLU A 22 5.64 -9.04 3.19
C GLU A 22 5.04 -10.43 3.07
N ASP A 23 5.86 -11.48 3.09
CA ASP A 23 5.38 -12.86 3.06
C ASP A 23 4.53 -13.16 4.30
N LEU A 24 4.96 -12.69 5.46
CA LEU A 24 4.19 -12.87 6.69
C LEU A 24 2.83 -12.17 6.59
N CYS A 25 2.78 -10.98 6.02
CA CYS A 25 1.53 -10.26 5.82
C CYS A 25 0.59 -11.04 4.90
N GLU A 26 1.10 -11.62 3.83
CA GLU A 26 0.29 -12.44 2.92
C GLU A 26 -0.32 -13.64 3.63
N THR A 27 0.45 -14.28 4.52
CA THR A 27 -0.05 -15.41 5.29
C THR A 27 -1.10 -14.97 6.30
N LEU A 28 -0.84 -13.88 7.01
CA LEU A 28 -1.75 -13.39 8.06
C LEU A 28 -3.07 -12.87 7.49
N CYS A 29 -3.07 -12.30 6.28
CA CYS A 29 -4.27 -11.68 5.75
C CYS A 29 -5.38 -12.68 5.44
N GLU A 30 -5.10 -13.97 5.46
CA GLU A 30 -6.13 -14.98 5.28
C GLU A 30 -7.15 -14.97 6.44
N ASN A 31 -6.71 -14.59 7.64
CA ASN A 31 -7.56 -14.58 8.84
C ASN A 31 -7.61 -13.21 9.53
N THR A 32 -6.88 -12.23 9.02
CA THR A 32 -6.73 -10.92 9.66
C THR A 32 -6.79 -9.85 8.59
N THR A 33 -7.54 -8.79 8.85
CA THR A 33 -7.48 -7.60 8.00
C THR A 33 -6.24 -6.80 8.38
N ILE A 34 -5.37 -6.53 7.42
CA ILE A 34 -4.14 -5.78 7.66
C ILE A 34 -4.24 -4.42 6.98
N VAL A 35 -4.01 -3.38 7.76
CA VAL A 35 -3.96 -2.00 7.27
C VAL A 35 -2.52 -1.52 7.38
N ILE A 36 -1.92 -1.17 6.25
CA ILE A 36 -0.53 -0.70 6.23
C ILE A 36 -0.50 0.75 5.77
N VAL A 37 0.15 1.59 6.57
CA VAL A 37 0.43 2.98 6.19
C VAL A 37 1.86 3.02 5.70
N THR A 38 2.07 3.45 4.46
CA THR A 38 3.41 3.45 3.88
C THR A 38 3.57 4.53 2.83
N HIS A 39 4.79 5.05 2.71
CA HIS A 39 5.20 5.91 1.59
C HIS A 39 5.82 5.09 0.47
N ASN A 40 5.98 3.78 0.67
CA ASN A 40 6.56 2.90 -0.34
C ASN A 40 5.46 2.42 -1.29
N MET A 41 5.31 3.13 -2.40
CA MET A 41 4.26 2.80 -3.39
C MET A 41 4.48 1.45 -4.05
N GLN A 42 5.73 1.05 -4.22
CA GLN A 42 6.04 -0.26 -4.79
C GLN A 42 5.55 -1.38 -3.89
N GLN A 43 5.74 -1.22 -2.57
CA GLN A 43 5.24 -2.18 -1.61
C GLN A 43 3.72 -2.24 -1.63
N ALA A 44 3.06 -1.08 -1.63
CA ALA A 44 1.60 -1.04 -1.70
C ALA A 44 1.09 -1.73 -2.97
N ALA A 45 1.72 -1.47 -4.10
CA ALA A 45 1.32 -2.07 -5.37
C ALA A 45 1.51 -3.60 -5.35
N ARG A 46 2.53 -4.07 -4.65
CA ARG A 46 2.91 -5.47 -4.66
C ARG A 46 2.05 -6.34 -3.73
N ILE A 47 1.73 -5.84 -2.54
CA ILE A 47 1.15 -6.70 -1.51
C ILE A 47 -0.29 -6.37 -1.11
N SER A 48 -0.85 -5.24 -1.51
CA SER A 48 -2.17 -4.86 -1.05
C SER A 48 -3.27 -5.22 -2.04
N HIS A 49 -4.47 -5.50 -1.51
CA HIS A 49 -5.66 -5.76 -2.32
C HIS A 49 -6.40 -4.47 -2.64
N LYS A 50 -6.43 -3.55 -1.68
CA LYS A 50 -7.05 -2.24 -1.80
C LYS A 50 -6.03 -1.18 -1.41
N THR A 51 -6.10 -0.03 -2.04
CA THR A 51 -5.20 1.07 -1.74
C THR A 51 -5.98 2.37 -1.61
N GLY A 52 -5.66 3.11 -0.55
CA GLY A 52 -6.17 4.46 -0.37
C GLY A 52 -5.04 5.46 -0.53
N PHE A 53 -5.28 6.50 -1.29
CA PHE A 53 -4.32 7.57 -1.47
C PHE A 53 -4.72 8.78 -0.66
N PHE A 54 -3.86 9.17 0.28
CA PHE A 54 -4.08 10.32 1.15
C PHE A 54 -3.16 11.47 0.77
N LEU A 55 -3.70 12.67 0.78
CA LEU A 55 -2.93 13.88 0.53
C LEU A 55 -3.41 14.95 1.51
N LEU A 56 -2.48 15.47 2.32
CA LEU A 56 -2.75 16.55 3.27
C LEU A 56 -3.95 16.22 4.18
N GLY A 57 -4.03 14.98 4.64
CA GLY A 57 -5.08 14.55 5.56
C GLY A 57 -6.39 14.17 4.89
N GLU A 58 -6.47 14.25 3.58
CA GLU A 58 -7.69 13.94 2.83
C GLU A 58 -7.52 12.61 2.10
N LEU A 59 -8.54 11.74 2.18
CA LEU A 59 -8.58 10.53 1.35
C LEU A 59 -9.02 10.95 -0.05
N VAL A 60 -8.05 10.99 -0.96
CA VAL A 60 -8.29 11.45 -2.33
C VAL A 60 -8.93 10.39 -3.19
N GLU A 61 -8.49 9.16 -3.03
CA GLU A 61 -9.01 8.04 -3.82
C GLU A 61 -8.83 6.73 -3.06
N TYR A 62 -9.79 5.82 -3.22
CA TYR A 62 -9.73 4.48 -2.64
C TYR A 62 -10.29 3.49 -3.66
N SER A 63 -9.50 2.48 -4.01
CA SER A 63 -9.92 1.51 -5.01
C SER A 63 -9.09 0.23 -4.90
N ASP A 64 -9.41 -0.75 -5.76
CA ASP A 64 -8.56 -1.90 -5.91
C ASP A 64 -7.16 -1.45 -6.28
N THR A 65 -6.15 -2.14 -5.73
CA THR A 65 -4.76 -1.76 -5.93
C THR A 65 -4.37 -1.73 -7.41
N ASP A 66 -4.81 -2.71 -8.17
CA ASP A 66 -4.50 -2.73 -9.60
C ASP A 66 -5.07 -1.52 -10.33
N GLU A 67 -6.28 -1.09 -9.97
CA GLU A 67 -6.88 0.10 -10.55
C GLU A 67 -6.15 1.37 -10.12
N MET A 68 -5.79 1.45 -8.85
CA MET A 68 -5.10 2.63 -8.32
C MET A 68 -3.79 2.89 -9.06
N PHE A 69 -3.03 1.84 -9.35
CA PHE A 69 -1.71 2.00 -9.95
C PHE A 69 -1.69 1.92 -11.46
N SER A 70 -2.77 1.46 -12.09
CA SER A 70 -2.83 1.40 -13.54
C SER A 70 -3.71 2.51 -14.14
N SER A 71 -4.78 2.89 -13.44
CA SER A 71 -5.77 3.80 -13.99
C SER A 71 -6.45 4.62 -12.88
N PRO A 72 -5.68 5.43 -12.14
CA PRO A 72 -6.26 6.26 -11.08
C PRO A 72 -7.25 7.27 -11.65
N LYS A 73 -8.34 7.50 -10.91
CA LYS A 73 -9.41 8.37 -11.37
C LYS A 73 -9.20 9.84 -11.02
N ASP A 74 -8.58 10.09 -9.86
CA ASP A 74 -8.35 11.46 -9.42
C ASP A 74 -7.04 11.97 -10.03
N PRO A 75 -7.05 13.16 -10.66
CA PRO A 75 -5.82 13.70 -11.26
C PRO A 75 -4.66 13.88 -10.29
N ARG A 76 -4.96 14.12 -9.00
CA ARG A 76 -3.90 14.24 -7.99
C ARG A 76 -3.22 12.91 -7.75
N ALA A 77 -3.99 11.83 -7.68
CA ALA A 77 -3.44 10.49 -7.53
C ALA A 77 -2.65 10.11 -8.78
N GLU A 78 -3.18 10.41 -9.97
CA GLU A 78 -2.50 10.12 -11.22
C GLU A 78 -1.13 10.81 -11.29
N ARG A 79 -1.07 12.09 -10.94
CA ARG A 79 0.20 12.83 -10.97
C ARG A 79 1.22 12.26 -9.99
N TYR A 80 0.77 11.91 -8.80
CA TYR A 80 1.65 11.36 -7.78
C TYR A 80 2.22 10.00 -8.21
N ILE A 81 1.36 9.13 -8.69
CA ILE A 81 1.75 7.78 -9.11
C ILE A 81 2.64 7.83 -10.34
N THR A 82 2.27 8.62 -11.34
CA THR A 82 3.06 8.78 -12.56
C THR A 82 4.43 9.37 -12.26
N GLY A 83 4.49 10.38 -11.41
CA GLY A 83 5.76 10.99 -11.02
C GLY A 83 6.69 10.07 -10.26
N ARG A 84 6.14 9.04 -9.57
CA ARG A 84 6.95 8.11 -8.79
C ARG A 84 7.34 6.86 -9.57
N PHE A 85 6.48 6.44 -10.51
CA PHE A 85 6.72 5.20 -11.26
C PHE A 85 7.07 5.48 -12.73
N GLY A 86 6.66 6.60 -13.23
CA GLY A 86 6.90 6.97 -14.61
C GLY A 86 8.17 7.78 -14.74
#